data_2d24aa9f2b148e49b483b16e3ec67751
#
_entry.id   2d24aa9f2b148e49b483b16e3ec67751
#
_cell.length_a   1.000
_cell.length_b   1.000
_cell.length_c   1.000
_cell.angle_alpha   90.00
_cell.angle_beta   90.00
_cell.angle_gamma   90.00
#
_symmetry.space_group_name_H-M   'P 1'
#
loop_
_entity.id
_entity.type
_entity.pdbx_description
1 polymer ?
#
loop_
_entity_poly.entity_id
_entity_poly.type
_entity_poly.pdbx_seq_one_letter_code
_entity_poly.pdbx_strand_id
1 'polypeptide(L)'
;EYISESLELNGLIAAHGDTTASSIAKVVNQACGTFIMEGIDMPMDTTLDQTVEKVQNYLLHSAKGKGLILLVDTGSLSSMYSKIKNNLSGDLLIINNVSTAIALDVGLKMLGHGSFEQIVESTKKINSFDVQFFEGLSKNKNILISCMSGVGIAEKIQEIMKRTLGDCGLDFVTMEYKKLLDLLNEDESKNFDQTLMILTTSPLHDGISTPWLSVYDILDGRGEETLWNALSSI
;
A
#
# COMPACT_ATOMS: atom_id res chain seq x y z
N GLU A 1 8.66 28.09 20.09
CA GLU A 1 7.74 27.00 19.74
C GLU A 1 7.14 26.48 21.02
N TYR A 2 5.85 26.74 21.22
CA TYR A 2 5.15 26.37 22.44
C TYR A 2 4.71 24.90 22.33
N ILE A 3 5.38 24.01 23.07
CA ILE A 3 4.79 22.71 23.42
C ILE A 3 3.56 23.04 24.24
N SER A 4 2.38 22.56 23.80
CA SER A 4 1.15 22.78 24.55
C SER A 4 1.34 22.20 25.96
N GLU A 5 1.35 23.06 26.98
CA GLU A 5 1.49 22.67 28.40
C GLU A 5 0.35 21.72 28.88
N SER A 6 -0.63 21.47 28.00
CA SER A 6 -1.77 20.59 28.27
C SER A 6 -1.55 19.12 27.83
N LEU A 7 -0.45 18.79 27.12
CA LEU A 7 -0.21 17.42 26.68
C LEU A 7 0.39 16.59 27.84
N GLU A 8 -0.31 15.53 28.19
CA GLU A 8 0.15 14.59 29.23
C GLU A 8 1.22 13.61 28.74
N LEU A 9 1.34 13.41 27.41
CA LEU A 9 2.28 12.49 26.76
C LEU A 9 3.19 13.24 25.80
N ASN A 10 4.46 12.83 25.75
CA ASN A 10 5.42 13.31 24.77
C ASN A 10 5.45 12.37 23.56
N GLY A 11 5.42 12.89 22.35
CA GLY A 11 5.57 12.13 21.11
C GLY A 11 6.94 12.31 20.50
N LEU A 12 7.61 11.22 20.16
CA LEU A 12 8.92 11.21 19.51
C LEU A 12 8.95 10.21 18.36
N ILE A 13 9.46 10.62 17.23
CA ILE A 13 9.74 9.74 16.10
C ILE A 13 11.24 9.62 15.93
N ALA A 14 11.78 8.40 15.83
CA ALA A 14 13.16 8.14 15.47
C ALA A 14 13.20 7.21 14.25
N ALA A 15 13.84 7.65 13.17
CA ALA A 15 13.87 6.88 11.93
C ALA A 15 15.16 7.10 11.14
N HIS A 16 15.55 6.07 10.37
CA HIS A 16 16.71 6.16 9.49
C HIS A 16 16.44 7.14 8.34
N GLY A 17 17.47 7.87 7.96
CA GLY A 17 17.47 8.87 6.88
C GLY A 17 17.71 10.30 7.39
N ASP A 18 17.95 11.21 6.45
CA ASP A 18 18.33 12.59 6.77
C ASP A 18 17.16 13.45 7.25
N THR A 19 15.94 13.11 6.84
CA THR A 19 14.73 13.90 7.15
C THR A 19 13.49 13.05 7.36
N THR A 20 13.63 11.74 7.52
CA THR A 20 12.47 10.81 7.57
C THR A 20 11.60 11.10 8.80
N ALA A 21 12.19 11.11 9.99
CA ALA A 21 11.48 11.35 11.25
C ALA A 21 10.93 12.78 11.31
N SER A 22 11.76 13.76 10.99
CA SER A 22 11.38 15.17 11.01
C SER A 22 10.28 15.51 10.01
N SER A 23 10.27 14.89 8.82
CA SER A 23 9.21 15.07 7.83
C SER A 23 7.89 14.49 8.30
N ILE A 24 7.87 13.29 8.89
CA ILE A 24 6.65 12.68 9.44
C ILE A 24 6.12 13.54 10.61
N ALA A 25 6.99 13.92 11.54
CA ALA A 25 6.61 14.78 12.68
C ALA A 25 5.99 16.10 12.22
N LYS A 26 6.56 16.73 11.19
CA LYS A 26 6.04 17.96 10.60
C LYS A 26 4.61 17.78 10.06
N VAL A 27 4.35 16.70 9.34
CA VAL A 27 2.99 16.38 8.82
C VAL A 27 2.00 16.23 9.98
N VAL A 28 2.36 15.46 11.02
CA VAL A 28 1.52 15.26 12.21
C VAL A 28 1.21 16.57 12.91
N ASN A 29 2.25 17.38 13.19
CA ASN A 29 2.09 18.67 13.86
C ASN A 29 1.21 19.64 13.06
N GLN A 30 1.35 19.66 11.74
CA GLN A 30 0.50 20.46 10.86
C GLN A 30 -0.97 20.00 10.88
N ALA A 31 -1.20 18.70 10.83
CA ALA A 31 -2.55 18.15 10.85
C ALA A 31 -3.24 18.32 12.21
N CYS A 32 -2.48 18.24 13.31
CA CYS A 32 -2.99 18.47 14.66
C CYS A 32 -3.12 19.96 15.03
N GLY A 33 -2.56 20.86 14.22
CA GLY A 33 -2.58 22.31 14.48
C GLY A 33 -1.72 22.75 15.68
N THR A 34 -0.90 21.85 16.22
CA THR A 34 -0.02 22.11 17.38
C THR A 34 1.20 21.21 17.36
N PHE A 35 2.25 21.59 18.07
CA PHE A 35 3.45 20.79 18.19
C PHE A 35 3.26 19.67 19.23
N ILE A 36 3.15 18.44 18.77
CA ILE A 36 2.90 17.27 19.62
C ILE A 36 3.90 16.13 19.40
N MET A 37 4.63 16.17 18.29
CA MET A 37 5.68 15.20 17.98
C MET A 37 6.97 15.87 17.58
N GLU A 38 8.10 15.38 18.11
CA GLU A 38 9.46 15.71 17.66
C GLU A 38 9.97 14.60 16.74
N GLY A 39 10.84 14.95 15.78
CA GLY A 39 11.50 14.01 14.88
C GLY A 39 13.01 14.00 15.11
N ILE A 40 13.58 12.82 15.35
CA ILE A 40 15.02 12.59 15.42
C ILE A 40 15.46 11.73 14.25
N ASP A 41 16.10 12.36 13.28
CA ASP A 41 16.64 11.69 12.11
C ASP A 41 17.96 10.98 12.45
N MET A 42 18.13 9.78 11.88
CA MET A 42 19.31 8.96 11.94
C MET A 42 19.90 8.79 10.54
N PRO A 43 20.70 9.73 10.03
CA PRO A 43 21.43 9.56 8.78
C PRO A 43 22.24 8.26 8.75
N MET A 44 22.50 7.73 7.55
CA MET A 44 23.15 6.41 7.39
C MET A 44 24.58 6.34 7.96
N ASP A 45 25.23 7.47 8.15
CA ASP A 45 26.55 7.59 8.78
C ASP A 45 26.48 7.80 10.31
N THR A 46 25.26 7.87 10.88
CA THR A 46 25.02 8.06 12.31
C THR A 46 24.88 6.71 13.02
N THR A 47 25.51 6.59 14.17
CA THR A 47 25.39 5.38 15.00
C THR A 47 24.15 5.40 15.89
N LEU A 48 23.73 4.22 16.35
CA LEU A 48 22.64 4.11 17.33
C LEU A 48 22.96 4.89 18.61
N ASP A 49 24.22 4.89 19.07
CA ASP A 49 24.62 5.61 20.31
C ASP A 49 24.48 7.12 20.17
N GLN A 50 24.84 7.68 19.02
CA GLN A 50 24.63 9.10 18.73
C GLN A 50 23.14 9.45 18.65
N THR A 51 22.33 8.57 18.12
CA THR A 51 20.87 8.76 18.09
C THR A 51 20.28 8.67 19.50
N VAL A 52 20.74 7.72 20.32
CA VAL A 52 20.37 7.62 21.74
C VAL A 52 20.72 8.90 22.50
N GLU A 53 21.90 9.50 22.27
CA GLU A 53 22.28 10.77 22.88
C GLU A 53 21.31 11.90 22.51
N LYS A 54 20.89 12.00 21.24
CA LYS A 54 19.86 12.96 20.82
C LYS A 54 18.54 12.74 21.55
N VAL A 55 18.10 11.47 21.69
CA VAL A 55 16.88 11.11 22.44
C VAL A 55 17.02 11.48 23.92
N GLN A 56 18.14 11.19 24.55
CA GLN A 56 18.39 11.56 25.95
C GLN A 56 18.36 13.09 26.14
N ASN A 57 18.98 13.84 25.23
CA ASN A 57 18.95 15.30 25.25
C ASN A 57 17.51 15.83 25.08
N TYR A 58 16.71 15.24 24.18
CA TYR A 58 15.30 15.59 24.08
C TYR A 58 14.56 15.35 25.41
N LEU A 59 14.75 14.19 26.05
CA LEU A 59 14.08 13.83 27.31
C LEU A 59 14.46 14.74 28.47
N LEU A 60 15.70 15.25 28.49
CA LEU A 60 16.14 16.18 29.50
C LEU A 60 15.51 17.59 29.39
N HIS A 61 15.16 17.99 28.17
CA HIS A 61 14.64 19.32 27.87
C HIS A 61 13.14 19.36 27.59
N SER A 62 12.51 18.17 27.36
CA SER A 62 11.07 18.08 27.15
C SER A 62 10.31 18.29 28.47
N ALA A 63 9.09 18.79 28.36
CA ALA A 63 8.18 18.90 29.50
C ALA A 63 8.05 17.53 30.18
N LYS A 64 8.04 17.50 31.53
CA LYS A 64 7.86 16.28 32.32
C LYS A 64 6.40 15.81 32.19
N GLY A 65 6.08 15.15 31.07
CA GLY A 65 4.79 14.50 30.85
C GLY A 65 4.67 13.18 31.61
N LYS A 66 3.49 12.61 31.59
CA LYS A 66 3.19 11.31 32.22
C LYS A 66 3.81 10.12 31.49
N GLY A 67 4.34 10.30 30.29
CA GLY A 67 4.99 9.24 29.53
C GLY A 67 5.49 9.69 28.15
N LEU A 68 6.17 8.75 27.49
CA LEU A 68 6.72 8.91 26.14
C LEU A 68 6.10 7.89 25.18
N ILE A 69 5.69 8.36 24.01
CA ILE A 69 5.39 7.50 22.85
C ILE A 69 6.52 7.64 21.85
N LEU A 70 7.26 6.57 21.66
CA LEU A 70 8.39 6.49 20.72
C LEU A 70 7.98 5.66 19.51
N LEU A 71 7.90 6.31 18.35
CA LEU A 71 7.66 5.64 17.08
C LEU A 71 9.01 5.44 16.38
N VAL A 72 9.28 4.22 15.92
CA VAL A 72 10.51 3.87 15.22
C VAL A 72 10.22 3.13 13.91
N ASP A 73 11.10 3.28 12.93
CA ASP A 73 10.95 2.63 11.62
C ASP A 73 11.38 1.16 11.64
N THR A 74 12.39 0.81 12.41
CA THR A 74 12.95 -0.55 12.48
C THR A 74 13.17 -1.02 13.92
N GLY A 75 13.20 -2.35 14.08
CA GLY A 75 13.39 -2.99 15.38
C GLY A 75 14.74 -2.68 16.06
N SER A 76 15.78 -2.31 15.29
CA SER A 76 17.07 -1.90 15.85
C SER A 76 16.95 -0.65 16.74
N LEU A 77 16.12 0.31 16.33
CA LEU A 77 15.87 1.53 17.12
C LEU A 77 15.02 1.25 18.38
N SER A 78 14.17 0.23 18.38
CA SER A 78 13.42 -0.15 19.60
C SER A 78 14.32 -0.66 20.71
N SER A 79 15.52 -1.15 20.40
CA SER A 79 16.51 -1.60 21.41
C SER A 79 17.09 -0.47 22.25
N MET A 80 16.87 0.81 21.85
CA MET A 80 17.37 1.97 22.63
C MET A 80 16.71 2.09 24.02
N TYR A 81 15.60 1.39 24.28
CA TYR A 81 14.93 1.40 25.60
C TYR A 81 15.94 1.19 26.74
N SER A 82 16.80 0.19 26.64
CA SER A 82 17.77 -0.12 27.70
C SER A 82 18.71 1.04 28.04
N LYS A 83 18.94 1.93 27.06
CA LYS A 83 19.86 3.07 27.19
C LYS A 83 19.15 4.36 27.64
N ILE A 84 17.85 4.50 27.39
CA ILE A 84 17.07 5.70 27.72
C ILE A 84 16.22 5.57 28.97
N LYS A 85 16.01 4.34 29.47
CA LYS A 85 15.11 4.06 30.60
C LYS A 85 15.33 4.93 31.85
N ASN A 86 16.58 5.27 32.13
CA ASN A 86 16.94 6.09 33.30
C ASN A 86 16.62 7.59 33.10
N ASN A 87 16.30 8.01 31.88
CA ASN A 87 15.95 9.39 31.56
C ASN A 87 14.43 9.59 31.45
N LEU A 88 13.65 8.52 31.56
CA LEU A 88 12.19 8.56 31.49
C LEU A 88 11.61 9.02 32.83
N SER A 89 10.64 9.92 32.78
CA SER A 89 9.88 10.39 33.94
C SER A 89 8.54 9.69 34.11
N GLY A 90 8.15 8.79 33.19
CA GLY A 90 6.88 8.07 33.18
C GLY A 90 6.93 6.84 32.29
N ASP A 91 5.77 6.35 31.88
CA ASP A 91 5.65 5.16 31.04
C ASP A 91 6.20 5.37 29.61
N LEU A 92 6.60 4.28 28.96
CA LEU A 92 7.09 4.27 27.59
C LEU A 92 6.27 3.30 26.74
N LEU A 93 5.71 3.81 25.64
CA LEU A 93 5.15 3.02 24.56
C LEU A 93 6.07 3.10 23.34
N ILE A 94 6.53 1.96 22.82
CA ILE A 94 7.31 1.88 21.58
C ILE A 94 6.43 1.27 20.49
N ILE A 95 6.36 1.95 19.35
CA ILE A 95 5.64 1.49 18.15
C ILE A 95 6.63 1.36 17.01
N ASN A 96 6.80 0.14 16.48
CA ASN A 96 7.66 -0.15 15.33
C ASN A 96 6.92 0.09 14.01
N ASN A 97 7.68 0.10 12.90
CA ASN A 97 7.16 0.29 11.54
C ASN A 97 6.39 1.61 11.39
N VAL A 98 6.96 2.69 11.92
CA VAL A 98 6.33 4.01 11.81
C VAL A 98 6.03 4.36 10.35
N SER A 99 4.84 4.84 10.13
CA SER A 99 4.39 5.44 8.88
C SER A 99 3.68 6.75 9.19
N THR A 100 3.49 7.60 8.19
CA THR A 100 2.73 8.85 8.36
C THR A 100 1.31 8.57 8.90
N ALA A 101 0.66 7.48 8.46
CA ALA A 101 -0.68 7.09 8.92
C ALA A 101 -0.69 6.72 10.41
N ILE A 102 0.26 5.90 10.85
CA ILE A 102 0.39 5.51 12.27
C ILE A 102 0.71 6.73 13.13
N ALA A 103 1.68 7.55 12.70
CA ALA A 103 2.08 8.73 13.45
C ALA A 103 0.94 9.75 13.59
N LEU A 104 0.13 9.93 12.53
CA LEU A 104 -1.04 10.80 12.54
C LEU A 104 -2.14 10.29 13.48
N ASP A 105 -2.45 8.98 13.45
CA ASP A 105 -3.44 8.38 14.36
C ASP A 105 -3.01 8.53 15.83
N VAL A 106 -1.74 8.27 16.12
CA VAL A 106 -1.17 8.47 17.46
C VAL A 106 -1.26 9.94 17.87
N GLY A 107 -0.87 10.86 16.99
CA GLY A 107 -0.93 12.28 17.24
C GLY A 107 -2.33 12.80 17.56
N LEU A 108 -3.33 12.39 16.77
CA LEU A 108 -4.72 12.75 17.02
C LEU A 108 -5.25 12.22 18.36
N LYS A 109 -4.83 11.01 18.77
CA LYS A 109 -5.19 10.45 20.08
C LYS A 109 -4.51 11.16 21.24
N MET A 110 -3.23 11.52 21.09
CA MET A 110 -2.53 12.35 22.07
C MET A 110 -3.25 13.70 22.26
N LEU A 111 -3.65 14.35 21.16
CA LEU A 111 -4.41 15.60 21.18
C LEU A 111 -5.77 15.43 21.88
N GLY A 112 -6.43 14.29 21.70
CA GLY A 112 -7.68 13.94 22.36
C GLY A 112 -7.52 13.37 23.78
N HIS A 113 -6.34 13.46 24.39
CA HIS A 113 -6.04 12.91 25.73
C HIS A 113 -6.28 11.39 25.84
N GLY A 114 -6.05 10.64 24.74
CA GLY A 114 -6.18 9.18 24.73
C GLY A 114 -5.16 8.49 25.64
N SER A 115 -5.58 7.39 26.27
CA SER A 115 -4.71 6.56 27.08
C SER A 115 -3.75 5.71 26.22
N PHE A 116 -2.69 5.16 26.84
CA PHE A 116 -1.78 4.22 26.16
C PHE A 116 -2.54 3.00 25.59
N GLU A 117 -3.53 2.47 26.31
CA GLU A 117 -4.34 1.33 25.87
C GLU A 117 -5.12 1.65 24.60
N GLN A 118 -5.74 2.83 24.53
CA GLN A 118 -6.47 3.29 23.35
C GLN A 118 -5.55 3.44 22.13
N ILE A 119 -4.34 3.96 22.34
CA ILE A 119 -3.33 4.10 21.30
C ILE A 119 -2.86 2.72 20.80
N VAL A 120 -2.56 1.79 21.72
CA VAL A 120 -2.17 0.41 21.40
C VAL A 120 -3.24 -0.29 20.58
N GLU A 121 -4.50 -0.22 21.01
CA GLU A 121 -5.60 -0.88 20.30
C GLU A 121 -5.84 -0.32 18.89
N SER A 122 -5.70 0.97 18.69
CA SER A 122 -5.86 1.55 17.36
C SER A 122 -4.69 1.21 16.45
N THR A 123 -3.46 1.30 16.96
CA THR A 123 -2.25 1.00 16.17
C THR A 123 -2.26 -0.45 15.66
N LYS A 124 -2.72 -1.40 16.48
CA LYS A 124 -2.90 -2.80 16.04
C LYS A 124 -3.85 -2.94 14.85
N LYS A 125 -4.91 -2.11 14.79
CA LYS A 125 -5.91 -2.14 13.70
C LYS A 125 -5.41 -1.49 12.40
N ILE A 126 -4.56 -0.46 12.51
CA ILE A 126 -3.98 0.24 11.33
C ILE A 126 -2.90 -0.60 10.65
N ASN A 127 -2.29 -1.54 11.34
CA ASN A 127 -1.17 -2.36 10.84
C ASN A 127 -1.62 -3.46 9.86
N SER A 128 -2.70 -3.26 9.11
CA SER A 128 -3.11 -4.11 8.00
C SER A 128 -2.45 -3.63 6.72
N PHE A 129 -1.60 -4.47 6.12
CA PHE A 129 -1.05 -4.19 4.80
C PHE A 129 -2.09 -4.59 3.75
N ASP A 130 -2.53 -3.63 2.94
CA ASP A 130 -3.20 -3.92 1.68
C ASP A 130 -2.12 -3.98 0.59
N VAL A 131 -1.95 -5.14 -0.01
CA VAL A 131 -0.98 -5.35 -1.10
C VAL A 131 -1.76 -5.55 -2.37
N GLN A 132 -1.68 -4.59 -3.28
CA GLN A 132 -2.29 -4.68 -4.59
C GLN A 132 -1.18 -4.87 -5.63
N PHE A 133 -1.28 -5.93 -6.39
CA PHE A 133 -0.41 -6.19 -7.54
C PHE A 133 -1.17 -5.86 -8.83
N PHE A 134 -0.66 -4.92 -9.57
CA PHE A 134 -1.18 -4.57 -10.89
C PHE A 134 -0.20 -5.09 -11.93
N GLU A 135 -0.62 -6.13 -12.64
CA GLU A 135 0.12 -6.60 -13.81
C GLU A 135 -0.01 -5.55 -14.92
N GLY A 136 1.12 -5.11 -15.48
CA GLY A 136 1.10 -4.18 -16.61
C GLY A 136 0.42 -4.83 -17.82
N LEU A 137 -0.43 -4.09 -18.51
CA LEU A 137 -1.00 -4.56 -19.77
C LEU A 137 0.11 -4.78 -20.78
N SER A 138 0.01 -5.85 -21.60
CA SER A 138 0.97 -6.15 -22.66
C SER A 138 1.10 -4.96 -23.60
N LYS A 139 2.36 -4.61 -23.98
CA LYS A 139 2.62 -3.60 -25.01
C LYS A 139 2.40 -4.14 -26.44
N ASN A 140 2.27 -5.45 -26.56
CA ASN A 140 1.99 -6.14 -27.79
C ASN A 140 0.47 -6.32 -27.96
N LYS A 141 0.03 -6.48 -29.20
CA LYS A 141 -1.34 -6.90 -29.47
C LYS A 141 -1.65 -8.19 -28.71
N ASN A 142 -2.78 -8.26 -28.05
CA ASN A 142 -3.11 -9.37 -27.17
C ASN A 142 -4.57 -9.79 -27.27
N ILE A 143 -4.80 -11.03 -26.82
CA ILE A 143 -6.13 -11.57 -26.49
C ILE A 143 -6.22 -11.71 -25.00
N LEU A 144 -7.19 -11.03 -24.39
CA LEU A 144 -7.42 -11.09 -22.96
C LEU A 144 -8.43 -12.20 -22.65
N ILE A 145 -8.09 -13.04 -21.68
CA ILE A 145 -8.92 -14.18 -21.25
C ILE A 145 -9.35 -14.00 -19.82
N SER A 146 -10.65 -14.04 -19.57
CA SER A 146 -11.19 -13.85 -18.23
C SER A 146 -12.24 -14.90 -17.90
N CYS A 147 -12.27 -15.36 -16.66
CA CYS A 147 -13.23 -16.34 -16.18
C CYS A 147 -13.76 -15.94 -14.80
N MET A 148 -15.10 -15.98 -14.67
CA MET A 148 -15.77 -15.72 -13.37
C MET A 148 -15.39 -16.76 -12.31
N SER A 149 -15.03 -17.97 -12.69
CA SER A 149 -14.61 -19.03 -11.77
C SER A 149 -13.16 -18.90 -11.28
N GLY A 150 -12.45 -17.85 -11.69
CA GLY A 150 -11.10 -17.52 -11.26
C GLY A 150 -10.02 -17.68 -12.34
N VAL A 151 -8.84 -17.11 -12.03
CA VAL A 151 -7.69 -17.04 -12.96
C VAL A 151 -7.20 -18.42 -13.40
N GLY A 152 -7.25 -19.44 -12.55
CA GLY A 152 -6.79 -20.79 -12.90
C GLY A 152 -7.57 -21.45 -14.06
N ILE A 153 -8.85 -21.11 -14.27
CA ILE A 153 -9.60 -21.55 -15.44
C ILE A 153 -9.21 -20.72 -16.67
N ALA A 154 -8.99 -19.40 -16.49
CA ALA A 154 -8.52 -18.54 -17.57
C ALA A 154 -7.14 -18.99 -18.09
N GLU A 155 -6.23 -19.39 -17.20
CA GLU A 155 -4.91 -19.94 -17.55
C GLU A 155 -5.03 -21.25 -18.36
N LYS A 156 -5.95 -22.14 -18.00
CA LYS A 156 -6.20 -23.34 -18.79
C LYS A 156 -6.75 -23.04 -20.19
N ILE A 157 -7.63 -22.07 -20.31
CA ILE A 157 -8.11 -21.60 -21.61
C ILE A 157 -6.94 -20.99 -22.40
N GLN A 158 -6.09 -20.19 -21.77
CA GLN A 158 -4.88 -19.65 -22.38
C GLN A 158 -3.96 -20.74 -22.93
N GLU A 159 -3.72 -21.80 -22.17
CA GLU A 159 -2.90 -22.94 -22.61
C GLU A 159 -3.49 -23.63 -23.86
N ILE A 160 -4.81 -23.82 -23.89
CA ILE A 160 -5.52 -24.38 -25.03
C ILE A 160 -5.38 -23.46 -26.25
N MET A 161 -5.62 -22.14 -26.07
CA MET A 161 -5.53 -21.17 -27.15
C MET A 161 -4.10 -21.09 -27.73
N LYS A 162 -3.06 -21.04 -26.88
CA LYS A 162 -1.66 -21.08 -27.33
C LYS A 162 -1.31 -22.34 -28.10
N ARG A 163 -1.85 -23.47 -27.68
CA ARG A 163 -1.62 -24.76 -28.37
C ARG A 163 -2.35 -24.82 -29.71
N THR A 164 -3.55 -24.26 -29.80
CA THR A 164 -4.39 -24.29 -31.01
C THR A 164 -3.92 -23.31 -32.06
N LEU A 165 -3.54 -22.09 -31.65
CA LEU A 165 -3.15 -21.01 -32.57
C LEU A 165 -1.66 -21.00 -32.86
N GLY A 166 -0.84 -21.72 -32.09
CA GLY A 166 0.63 -21.74 -32.24
C GLY A 166 1.25 -20.38 -31.95
N ASP A 167 2.38 -20.10 -32.58
CA ASP A 167 3.06 -18.80 -32.50
C ASP A 167 2.42 -17.85 -33.52
N CYS A 168 1.40 -17.15 -33.11
CA CYS A 168 0.68 -16.17 -33.92
C CYS A 168 1.13 -14.71 -33.69
N GLY A 169 2.23 -14.50 -32.94
CA GLY A 169 2.74 -13.15 -32.64
C GLY A 169 1.87 -12.33 -31.69
N LEU A 170 0.90 -12.99 -31.02
CA LEU A 170 0.00 -12.38 -30.03
C LEU A 170 0.34 -12.81 -28.62
N ASP A 171 0.20 -11.90 -27.68
CA ASP A 171 0.20 -12.22 -26.28
C ASP A 171 -1.18 -12.70 -25.84
N PHE A 172 -1.22 -13.72 -24.99
CA PHE A 172 -2.45 -14.15 -24.31
C PHE A 172 -2.33 -13.73 -22.85
N VAL A 173 -3.19 -12.83 -22.41
CA VAL A 173 -3.20 -12.26 -21.06
C VAL A 173 -4.40 -12.82 -20.30
N THR A 174 -4.19 -13.28 -19.08
CA THR A 174 -5.26 -13.74 -18.18
C THR A 174 -5.58 -12.67 -17.14
N MET A 175 -6.86 -12.51 -16.81
CA MET A 175 -7.32 -11.52 -15.83
C MET A 175 -8.52 -12.05 -15.05
N GLU A 176 -8.63 -11.67 -13.79
CA GLU A 176 -9.84 -11.91 -12.99
C GLU A 176 -11.03 -11.16 -13.55
N TYR A 177 -12.20 -11.80 -13.54
CA TYR A 177 -13.42 -11.23 -14.13
C TYR A 177 -13.85 -9.91 -13.45
N LYS A 178 -13.70 -9.81 -12.13
CA LYS A 178 -13.99 -8.57 -11.41
C LYS A 178 -13.07 -7.42 -11.85
N LYS A 179 -11.77 -7.69 -11.93
CA LYS A 179 -10.77 -6.70 -12.38
C LYS A 179 -11.03 -6.26 -13.82
N LEU A 180 -11.44 -7.19 -14.70
CA LEU A 180 -11.84 -6.87 -16.07
C LEU A 180 -13.01 -5.87 -16.09
N LEU A 181 -14.05 -6.12 -15.29
CA LEU A 181 -15.21 -5.22 -15.21
C LEU A 181 -14.82 -3.84 -14.68
N ASP A 182 -13.98 -3.77 -13.67
CA ASP A 182 -13.50 -2.51 -13.09
C ASP A 182 -12.76 -1.68 -14.16
N LEU A 183 -11.84 -2.29 -14.91
CA LEU A 183 -11.08 -1.64 -15.98
C LEU A 183 -11.94 -1.22 -17.17
N LEU A 184 -12.96 -2.00 -17.53
CA LEU A 184 -13.93 -1.64 -18.59
C LEU A 184 -14.77 -0.42 -18.20
N ASN A 185 -15.11 -0.28 -16.91
CA ASN A 185 -15.90 0.84 -16.40
C ASN A 185 -15.06 2.13 -16.21
N GLU A 186 -13.74 2.02 -16.02
CA GLU A 186 -12.86 3.17 -15.79
C GLU A 186 -12.54 3.92 -17.08
N ASP A 187 -11.76 3.31 -17.96
CA ASP A 187 -11.37 3.87 -19.25
C ASP A 187 -11.02 2.72 -20.22
N GLU A 188 -12.05 2.22 -20.91
CA GLU A 188 -11.90 1.10 -21.83
C GLU A 188 -10.88 1.38 -22.93
N SER A 189 -10.95 2.55 -23.55
CA SER A 189 -10.10 2.89 -24.70
C SER A 189 -8.62 2.92 -24.36
N LYS A 190 -8.29 3.31 -23.12
CA LYS A 190 -6.92 3.38 -22.63
C LYS A 190 -6.41 2.04 -22.10
N ASN A 191 -7.29 1.30 -21.44
CA ASN A 191 -6.93 0.04 -20.79
C ASN A 191 -6.81 -1.12 -21.77
N PHE A 192 -7.51 -1.07 -22.92
CA PHE A 192 -7.59 -2.16 -23.90
C PHE A 192 -7.16 -1.75 -25.32
N ASP A 193 -6.37 -0.71 -25.48
CA ASP A 193 -5.87 -0.20 -26.79
C ASP A 193 -5.09 -1.25 -27.60
N GLN A 194 -4.40 -2.17 -26.93
CA GLN A 194 -3.68 -3.29 -27.52
C GLN A 194 -4.46 -4.61 -27.53
N THR A 195 -5.69 -4.64 -26.95
CA THR A 195 -6.50 -5.85 -26.86
C THR A 195 -7.36 -5.99 -28.11
N LEU A 196 -7.08 -7.02 -28.89
CA LEU A 196 -7.85 -7.34 -30.10
C LEU A 196 -9.20 -7.93 -29.76
N MET A 197 -9.26 -8.72 -28.69
CA MET A 197 -10.48 -9.42 -28.26
C MET A 197 -10.41 -9.83 -26.81
N ILE A 198 -11.55 -9.82 -26.15
CA ILE A 198 -11.74 -10.38 -24.82
C ILE A 198 -12.46 -11.72 -24.95
N LEU A 199 -11.89 -12.79 -24.41
CA LEU A 199 -12.51 -14.09 -24.26
C LEU A 199 -12.99 -14.27 -22.83
N THR A 200 -14.27 -14.53 -22.64
CA THR A 200 -14.84 -14.66 -21.29
C THR A 200 -15.82 -15.81 -21.19
N THR A 201 -15.95 -16.41 -20.00
CA THR A 201 -16.96 -17.44 -19.72
C THR A 201 -18.29 -16.84 -19.27
N SER A 202 -18.38 -15.54 -19.08
CA SER A 202 -19.58 -14.82 -18.64
C SER A 202 -19.84 -13.63 -19.54
N PRO A 203 -21.10 -13.29 -19.82
CA PRO A 203 -21.42 -12.17 -20.68
C PRO A 203 -20.93 -10.85 -20.07
N LEU A 204 -20.42 -9.97 -20.93
CA LEU A 204 -20.13 -8.60 -20.59
C LEU A 204 -21.37 -7.72 -20.80
N HIS A 205 -21.41 -6.54 -20.17
CA HIS A 205 -22.52 -5.61 -20.34
C HIS A 205 -22.52 -4.95 -21.72
N ASP A 206 -23.66 -4.45 -22.15
CA ASP A 206 -23.80 -3.72 -23.40
C ASP A 206 -23.01 -2.41 -23.38
N GLY A 207 -22.48 -2.00 -24.53
CA GLY A 207 -21.75 -0.73 -24.68
C GLY A 207 -20.24 -0.85 -24.65
N ILE A 208 -19.68 -2.06 -24.53
CA ILE A 208 -18.23 -2.30 -24.63
C ILE A 208 -17.83 -2.23 -26.11
N SER A 209 -16.82 -1.40 -26.43
CA SER A 209 -16.30 -1.21 -27.77
C SER A 209 -15.27 -2.27 -28.16
N THR A 210 -14.52 -2.79 -27.19
CA THR A 210 -13.56 -3.88 -27.42
C THR A 210 -14.30 -5.17 -27.79
N PRO A 211 -13.98 -5.80 -28.95
CA PRO A 211 -14.62 -7.05 -29.35
C PRO A 211 -14.50 -8.11 -28.26
N TRP A 212 -15.59 -8.82 -27.99
CA TRP A 212 -15.56 -9.90 -27.03
C TRP A 212 -16.34 -11.13 -27.51
N LEU A 213 -15.94 -12.31 -27.06
CA LEU A 213 -16.58 -13.58 -27.33
C LEU A 213 -16.73 -14.41 -26.07
N SER A 214 -17.81 -15.15 -26.01
CA SER A 214 -17.93 -16.24 -25.05
C SER A 214 -16.97 -17.38 -25.41
N VAL A 215 -16.23 -17.90 -24.46
CA VAL A 215 -15.42 -19.11 -24.63
C VAL A 215 -16.30 -20.28 -25.11
N TYR A 216 -17.55 -20.35 -24.68
CA TYR A 216 -18.52 -21.39 -25.12
C TYR A 216 -18.88 -21.28 -26.61
N ASP A 217 -18.92 -20.05 -27.15
CA ASP A 217 -19.19 -19.87 -28.58
C ASP A 217 -18.01 -20.35 -29.45
N ILE A 218 -16.79 -20.29 -28.94
CA ILE A 218 -15.63 -20.89 -29.61
C ILE A 218 -15.67 -22.40 -29.54
N LEU A 219 -16.03 -22.99 -28.40
CA LEU A 219 -16.06 -24.43 -28.19
C LEU A 219 -17.16 -25.12 -29.03
N ASP A 220 -18.26 -24.44 -29.32
CA ASP A 220 -19.35 -24.97 -30.15
C ASP A 220 -19.28 -24.56 -31.65
N GLY A 221 -18.17 -23.87 -32.02
CA GLY A 221 -17.87 -23.48 -33.41
C GLY A 221 -18.58 -22.21 -33.90
N ARG A 222 -19.43 -21.58 -33.09
CA ARG A 222 -20.14 -20.35 -33.49
C ARG A 222 -19.26 -19.09 -33.48
N GLY A 223 -18.19 -19.10 -32.69
CA GLY A 223 -17.26 -17.97 -32.53
C GLY A 223 -16.06 -17.99 -33.46
N GLU A 224 -15.86 -19.03 -34.27
CA GLU A 224 -14.65 -19.21 -35.09
C GLU A 224 -14.46 -18.07 -36.09
N GLU A 225 -15.50 -17.69 -36.82
CA GLU A 225 -15.39 -16.61 -37.82
C GLU A 225 -15.02 -15.28 -37.20
N THR A 226 -15.60 -14.95 -36.05
CA THR A 226 -15.29 -13.70 -35.32
C THR A 226 -13.87 -13.71 -34.79
N LEU A 227 -13.40 -14.82 -34.29
CA LEU A 227 -12.02 -15.00 -33.83
C LEU A 227 -11.03 -14.83 -34.98
N TRP A 228 -11.28 -15.50 -36.12
CA TRP A 228 -10.42 -15.39 -37.31
C TRP A 228 -10.42 -13.99 -37.91
N ASN A 229 -11.55 -13.27 -37.89
CA ASN A 229 -11.61 -11.88 -38.36
C ASN A 229 -10.75 -10.96 -37.46
N ALA A 230 -10.79 -11.16 -36.13
CA ALA A 230 -9.93 -10.41 -35.22
C ALA A 230 -8.43 -10.72 -35.43
N LEU A 231 -8.08 -11.98 -35.65
CA LEU A 231 -6.72 -12.40 -35.94
C LEU A 231 -6.21 -11.90 -37.31
N SER A 232 -7.09 -11.77 -38.29
CA SER A 232 -6.73 -11.29 -39.63
C SER A 232 -6.47 -9.77 -39.70
N SER A 233 -6.74 -9.05 -38.61
CA SER A 233 -6.47 -7.60 -38.49
C SER A 233 -5.06 -7.29 -38.00
N ILE A 234 -4.19 -8.28 -37.91
CA ILE A 234 -2.78 -8.18 -37.51
C ILE A 234 -1.92 -8.02 -38.76
#